data_50e6441ec85849a1277fa2d31d4a955e
#
_entry.id   50e6441ec85849a1277fa2d31d4a955e
#
_cell.length_a   1.000
_cell.length_b   1.000
_cell.length_c   1.000
_cell.angle_alpha   90.00
_cell.angle_beta   90.00
_cell.angle_gamma   90.00
#
_symmetry.space_group_name_H-M   'P 1'
#
loop_
_entity.id
_entity.type
_entity.pdbx_description
1 polymer ?
#
loop_
_entity_poly.entity_id
_entity_poly.type
_entity_poly.pdbx_seq_one_letter_code
_entity_poly.pdbx_strand_id
1 'polypeptide(L)'
;MHTPSPLKKGSHIRVIAPSRSASILSEEGIAQAKKHLEALGFTVSLGQHVFECDLHSSSSIEHRLSDLHEAFRDHDVDGILTAIGGFNCNELLPYIDYDLIRQHPTVLCGYSDITALANAITAKCDMVTYSGPHFSSFQMEQGQEEQTAMFQACLMNGGEPFDVIPSTKWSDDAWYLNQANRQFHPTTWGIYQEGTAEGTLYGGNLCTLNLLQGTSFMPNVKDAILFVEDDDLVFPEMFARDLTSLLQHAQSIKGLIIGRFQKKSKMTEEHLRFILDKHPMLKHIPVIYDVDIGHTQPIFTFPIGGNVQLACTNRDIKLRIHS
;
A
#
# COMPACT_ATOMS: atom_id res chain seq x y z
N MET A 1 7.90 14.87 9.45
CA MET A 1 6.93 14.51 8.39
C MET A 1 5.55 14.92 8.83
N HIS A 2 4.75 15.49 7.96
CA HIS A 2 3.40 15.95 8.26
C HIS A 2 2.40 14.81 8.04
N THR A 3 1.56 14.53 9.04
CA THR A 3 0.47 13.55 8.92
C THR A 3 -0.82 14.29 8.55
N PRO A 4 -1.51 13.93 7.46
CA PRO A 4 -2.81 14.52 7.12
C PRO A 4 -3.84 14.30 8.24
N SER A 5 -4.84 15.18 8.31
CA SER A 5 -5.92 15.05 9.28
C SER A 5 -6.60 13.68 9.17
N PRO A 6 -6.85 12.97 10.28
CA PRO A 6 -7.52 11.68 10.25
C PRO A 6 -8.93 11.77 9.67
N LEU A 7 -9.34 10.72 8.95
CA LEU A 7 -10.71 10.58 8.48
C LEU A 7 -11.67 10.38 9.68
N LYS A 8 -12.91 10.79 9.51
CA LYS A 8 -13.98 10.63 10.50
C LYS A 8 -15.31 10.38 9.81
N LYS A 9 -16.32 10.00 10.57
CA LYS A 9 -17.69 9.94 10.04
C LYS A 9 -18.09 11.31 9.49
N GLY A 10 -18.62 11.34 8.28
CA GLY A 10 -18.93 12.53 7.51
C GLY A 10 -17.80 12.97 6.56
N SER A 11 -16.59 12.41 6.67
CA SER A 11 -15.51 12.73 5.74
C SER A 11 -15.87 12.39 4.29
N HIS A 12 -15.39 13.22 3.37
CA HIS A 12 -15.58 13.06 1.93
C HIS A 12 -14.36 12.38 1.31
N ILE A 13 -14.60 11.25 0.64
CA ILE A 13 -13.60 10.50 -0.12
C ILE A 13 -13.76 10.78 -1.61
N ARG A 14 -12.70 11.26 -2.25
CA ARG A 14 -12.58 11.36 -3.70
C ARG A 14 -11.86 10.15 -4.25
N VAL A 15 -12.49 9.44 -5.19
CA VAL A 15 -11.84 8.34 -5.92
C VAL A 15 -11.23 8.87 -7.21
N ILE A 16 -9.95 8.59 -7.43
CA ILE A 16 -9.22 8.96 -8.65
C ILE A 16 -8.55 7.73 -9.28
N ALA A 17 -8.24 7.79 -10.57
CA ALA A 17 -7.58 6.71 -11.31
C ALA A 17 -6.19 7.14 -11.84
N PRO A 18 -5.17 7.30 -10.96
CA PRO A 18 -3.85 7.78 -11.39
C PRO A 18 -3.04 6.71 -12.14
N SER A 19 -3.51 5.47 -12.17
CA SER A 19 -2.95 4.34 -12.88
C SER A 19 -3.99 3.77 -13.84
N ARG A 20 -4.46 2.53 -13.65
CA ARG A 20 -5.50 1.95 -14.50
C ARG A 20 -6.87 2.61 -14.26
N SER A 21 -7.62 2.74 -15.35
CA SER A 21 -8.99 3.25 -15.36
C SER A 21 -9.95 2.42 -14.50
N ALA A 22 -10.91 3.08 -13.86
CA ALA A 22 -12.02 2.42 -13.16
C ALA A 22 -13.02 1.75 -14.14
N SER A 23 -12.89 1.94 -15.46
CA SER A 23 -13.73 1.28 -16.45
C SER A 23 -13.64 -0.25 -16.47
N ILE A 24 -12.59 -0.82 -15.81
CA ILE A 24 -12.46 -2.27 -15.60
C ILE A 24 -13.45 -2.80 -14.54
N LEU A 25 -13.98 -1.94 -13.69
CA LEU A 25 -14.88 -2.31 -12.60
C LEU A 25 -16.32 -2.36 -13.13
N SER A 26 -17.09 -3.35 -12.68
CA SER A 26 -18.52 -3.42 -13.01
C SER A 26 -19.30 -2.34 -12.26
N GLU A 27 -20.45 -1.95 -12.80
CA GLU A 27 -21.38 -1.01 -12.14
C GLU A 27 -21.82 -1.52 -10.77
N GLU A 28 -22.09 -2.83 -10.63
CA GLU A 28 -22.42 -3.46 -9.37
C GLU A 28 -21.27 -3.40 -8.37
N GLY A 29 -20.03 -3.63 -8.84
CA GLY A 29 -18.83 -3.53 -8.03
C GLY A 29 -18.59 -2.12 -7.52
N ILE A 30 -18.76 -1.11 -8.37
CA ILE A 30 -18.67 0.30 -7.97
C ILE A 30 -19.73 0.65 -6.94
N ALA A 31 -20.98 0.22 -7.15
CA ALA A 31 -22.08 0.45 -6.20
C ALA A 31 -21.81 -0.25 -4.85
N GLN A 32 -21.27 -1.47 -4.86
CA GLN A 32 -20.91 -2.23 -3.66
C GLN A 32 -19.78 -1.54 -2.88
N ALA A 33 -18.70 -1.14 -3.56
CA ALA A 33 -17.58 -0.42 -2.93
C ALA A 33 -18.05 0.90 -2.31
N LYS A 34 -18.86 1.66 -3.01
CA LYS A 34 -19.45 2.89 -2.51
C LYS A 34 -20.30 2.63 -1.26
N LYS A 35 -21.18 1.63 -1.31
CA LYS A 35 -22.02 1.22 -0.18
C LYS A 35 -21.20 0.84 1.06
N HIS A 36 -20.08 0.12 0.90
CA HIS A 36 -19.20 -0.23 2.01
C HIS A 36 -18.56 1.02 2.63
N LEU A 37 -18.05 1.95 1.83
CA LEU A 37 -17.46 3.19 2.32
C LEU A 37 -18.52 4.10 2.97
N GLU A 38 -19.73 4.18 2.42
CA GLU A 38 -20.85 4.91 3.00
C GLU A 38 -21.30 4.29 4.34
N ALA A 39 -21.23 2.97 4.50
CA ALA A 39 -21.50 2.30 5.76
C ALA A 39 -20.48 2.64 6.86
N LEU A 40 -19.25 3.04 6.49
CA LEU A 40 -18.24 3.59 7.41
C LEU A 40 -18.53 5.05 7.79
N GLY A 41 -19.50 5.66 7.14
CA GLY A 41 -19.93 7.06 7.38
C GLY A 41 -19.33 8.07 6.42
N PHE A 42 -18.67 7.64 5.34
CA PHE A 42 -18.10 8.54 4.34
C PHE A 42 -19.14 9.00 3.30
N THR A 43 -18.89 10.13 2.67
CA THR A 43 -19.44 10.46 1.35
C THR A 43 -18.42 10.13 0.28
N VAL A 44 -18.85 9.67 -0.88
CA VAL A 44 -17.94 9.20 -1.95
C VAL A 44 -18.27 9.87 -3.26
N SER A 45 -17.28 10.52 -3.86
CA SER A 45 -17.34 11.06 -5.22
C SER A 45 -16.24 10.47 -6.09
N LEU A 46 -16.41 10.60 -7.41
CA LEU A 46 -15.47 10.11 -8.40
C LEU A 46 -14.83 11.31 -9.12
N GLY A 47 -13.55 11.22 -9.44
CA GLY A 47 -12.87 12.17 -10.30
C GLY A 47 -13.49 12.20 -11.70
N GLN A 48 -13.30 13.28 -12.42
CA GLN A 48 -13.94 13.52 -13.71
C GLN A 48 -13.51 12.49 -14.77
N HIS A 49 -12.27 12.05 -14.71
CA HIS A 49 -11.62 11.23 -15.76
C HIS A 49 -11.43 9.76 -15.36
N VAL A 50 -12.01 9.30 -14.24
CA VAL A 50 -11.76 7.95 -13.68
C VAL A 50 -12.16 6.80 -14.61
N PHE A 51 -13.10 7.01 -15.53
CA PHE A 51 -13.60 5.98 -16.46
C PHE A 51 -12.99 6.09 -17.87
N GLU A 52 -12.17 7.09 -18.14
CA GLU A 52 -11.48 7.16 -19.42
C GLU A 52 -10.52 6.00 -19.61
N CYS A 53 -10.43 5.48 -20.84
CA CYS A 53 -9.65 4.28 -21.12
C CYS A 53 -8.94 4.41 -22.47
N ASP A 54 -7.63 4.41 -22.44
CA ASP A 54 -6.74 4.39 -23.59
C ASP A 54 -6.23 2.97 -23.91
N LEU A 55 -5.23 2.85 -24.79
CA LEU A 55 -4.60 1.57 -25.17
C LEU A 55 -3.89 0.87 -24.00
N HIS A 56 -3.52 1.59 -22.95
CA HIS A 56 -2.90 1.06 -21.74
C HIS A 56 -3.90 0.84 -20.60
N SER A 57 -5.20 0.90 -20.92
CA SER A 57 -6.28 0.80 -19.94
C SER A 57 -6.20 1.89 -18.84
N SER A 58 -5.76 3.08 -19.22
CA SER A 58 -5.58 4.26 -18.38
C SER A 58 -6.23 5.48 -19.04
N SER A 59 -5.86 6.69 -18.64
CA SER A 59 -6.18 7.90 -19.38
C SER A 59 -4.92 8.75 -19.63
N SER A 60 -5.06 9.89 -20.29
CA SER A 60 -3.91 10.76 -20.54
C SER A 60 -3.24 11.21 -19.24
N ILE A 61 -1.94 11.51 -19.32
CA ILE A 61 -1.18 12.08 -18.17
C ILE A 61 -1.89 13.35 -17.67
N GLU A 62 -2.33 14.21 -18.57
CA GLU A 62 -3.02 15.47 -18.26
C GLU A 62 -4.31 15.23 -17.44
N HIS A 63 -5.15 14.29 -17.86
CA HIS A 63 -6.42 14.02 -17.18
C HIS A 63 -6.21 13.34 -15.81
N ARG A 64 -5.26 12.42 -15.70
CA ARG A 64 -4.90 11.82 -14.42
C ARG A 64 -4.36 12.85 -13.44
N LEU A 65 -3.52 13.79 -13.93
CA LEU A 65 -3.01 14.90 -13.11
C LEU A 65 -4.12 15.88 -12.72
N SER A 66 -5.05 16.18 -13.64
CA SER A 66 -6.21 17.03 -13.34
C SER A 66 -7.01 16.47 -12.18
N ASP A 67 -7.41 15.18 -12.23
CA ASP A 67 -8.14 14.54 -11.14
C ASP A 67 -7.34 14.53 -9.83
N LEU A 68 -6.02 14.27 -9.89
CA LEU A 68 -5.15 14.27 -8.71
C LEU A 68 -5.06 15.67 -8.08
N HIS A 69 -4.78 16.69 -8.90
CA HIS A 69 -4.60 18.06 -8.40
C HIS A 69 -5.91 18.66 -7.91
N GLU A 70 -7.04 18.37 -8.57
CA GLU A 70 -8.36 18.80 -8.12
C GLU A 70 -8.74 18.15 -6.78
N ALA A 71 -8.45 16.85 -6.60
CA ALA A 71 -8.72 16.16 -5.36
C ALA A 71 -7.94 16.76 -4.18
N PHE A 72 -6.68 17.18 -4.38
CA PHE A 72 -5.91 17.88 -3.34
C PHE A 72 -6.34 19.34 -3.12
N ARG A 73 -6.80 20.03 -4.17
CA ARG A 73 -7.20 21.45 -4.10
C ARG A 73 -8.56 21.64 -3.45
N ASP A 74 -9.44 20.64 -3.57
CA ASP A 74 -10.81 20.70 -3.08
C ASP A 74 -10.83 20.56 -1.55
N HIS A 75 -11.13 21.64 -0.85
CA HIS A 75 -11.18 21.67 0.62
C HIS A 75 -12.30 20.82 1.25
N ASP A 76 -13.26 20.37 0.45
CA ASP A 76 -14.32 19.47 0.89
C ASP A 76 -13.88 17.99 0.81
N VAL A 77 -12.70 17.70 0.25
CA VAL A 77 -12.12 16.35 0.18
C VAL A 77 -11.21 16.09 1.37
N ASP A 78 -11.59 15.16 2.23
CA ASP A 78 -10.80 14.73 3.40
C ASP A 78 -9.84 13.58 3.07
N GLY A 79 -10.18 12.76 2.05
CA GLY A 79 -9.37 11.63 1.65
C GLY A 79 -9.48 11.29 0.18
N ILE A 80 -8.38 10.76 -0.34
CA ILE A 80 -8.25 10.34 -1.74
C ILE A 80 -8.00 8.83 -1.73
N LEU A 81 -8.90 8.04 -2.36
CA LEU A 81 -8.67 6.64 -2.66
C LEU A 81 -8.38 6.47 -4.15
N THR A 82 -7.40 5.65 -4.47
CA THR A 82 -7.17 5.27 -5.85
C THR A 82 -8.14 4.18 -6.28
N ALA A 83 -8.61 4.23 -7.53
CA ALA A 83 -9.61 3.29 -8.04
C ALA A 83 -9.09 1.85 -8.05
N ILE A 84 -7.90 1.67 -8.61
CA ILE A 84 -7.19 0.40 -8.75
C ILE A 84 -5.70 0.68 -9.06
N GLY A 85 -4.83 -0.33 -8.96
CA GLY A 85 -3.45 -0.26 -9.44
C GLY A 85 -3.32 -0.33 -10.96
N GLY A 86 -2.14 -0.67 -11.47
CA GLY A 86 -1.82 -0.76 -12.89
C GLY A 86 -0.32 -0.82 -13.13
N PHE A 87 0.19 -0.02 -14.11
CA PHE A 87 1.60 -0.10 -14.52
C PHE A 87 2.25 1.24 -14.86
N ASN A 88 1.52 2.35 -14.82
CA ASN A 88 1.97 3.61 -15.43
C ASN A 88 1.81 4.85 -14.54
N CYS A 89 1.62 4.64 -13.25
CA CYS A 89 1.49 5.74 -12.28
C CYS A 89 2.77 6.60 -12.21
N ASN A 90 3.93 6.00 -12.43
CA ASN A 90 5.22 6.69 -12.43
C ASN A 90 5.37 7.74 -13.55
N GLU A 91 4.56 7.65 -14.63
CA GLU A 91 4.53 8.68 -15.68
C GLU A 91 4.13 10.05 -15.17
N LEU A 92 3.35 10.12 -14.10
CA LEU A 92 2.83 11.35 -13.54
C LEU A 92 3.89 12.15 -12.76
N LEU A 93 4.86 11.46 -12.17
CA LEU A 93 5.76 12.02 -11.14
C LEU A 93 6.46 13.33 -11.55
N PRO A 94 6.97 13.47 -12.80
CA PRO A 94 7.62 14.72 -13.22
C PRO A 94 6.69 15.93 -13.35
N TYR A 95 5.38 15.71 -13.42
CA TYR A 95 4.37 16.73 -13.73
C TYR A 95 3.47 17.09 -12.55
N ILE A 96 3.66 16.41 -11.40
CA ILE A 96 2.88 16.68 -10.20
C ILE A 96 3.24 18.05 -9.63
N ASP A 97 2.24 18.84 -9.29
CA ASP A 97 2.38 20.06 -8.50
C ASP A 97 2.55 19.70 -7.00
N TYR A 98 3.78 19.40 -6.61
CA TYR A 98 4.12 19.06 -5.23
C TYR A 98 3.93 20.22 -4.26
N ASP A 99 3.97 21.47 -4.74
CA ASP A 99 3.73 22.64 -3.89
C ASP A 99 2.24 22.76 -3.53
N LEU A 100 1.36 22.47 -4.48
CA LEU A 100 -0.08 22.34 -4.23
C LEU A 100 -0.37 21.28 -3.16
N ILE A 101 0.20 20.07 -3.33
CA ILE A 101 -0.02 18.96 -2.38
C ILE A 101 0.49 19.31 -0.98
N ARG A 102 1.65 19.96 -0.89
CA ARG A 102 2.22 20.41 0.39
C ARG A 102 1.35 21.42 1.11
N GLN A 103 0.64 22.28 0.36
CA GLN A 103 -0.27 23.29 0.90
C GLN A 103 -1.63 22.69 1.32
N HIS A 104 -2.02 21.56 0.75
CA HIS A 104 -3.29 20.89 0.98
C HIS A 104 -3.11 19.42 1.38
N PRO A 105 -2.49 19.14 2.55
CA PRO A 105 -2.21 17.77 2.96
C PRO A 105 -3.51 17.00 3.20
N THR A 106 -3.76 15.99 2.36
CA THR A 106 -4.97 15.17 2.34
C THR A 106 -4.57 13.70 2.41
N VAL A 107 -5.36 12.84 3.08
CA VAL A 107 -5.12 11.39 3.09
C VAL A 107 -5.11 10.86 1.65
N LEU A 108 -4.02 10.19 1.25
CA LEU A 108 -3.92 9.46 -0.01
C LEU A 108 -3.66 7.99 0.29
N CYS A 109 -4.55 7.10 -0.17
CA CYS A 109 -4.45 5.66 0.06
C CYS A 109 -4.60 4.85 -1.24
N GLY A 110 -3.73 3.86 -1.38
CA GLY A 110 -3.70 2.88 -2.45
C GLY A 110 -2.44 2.01 -2.36
N TYR A 111 -2.35 0.94 -3.13
CA TYR A 111 -1.21 0.00 -3.12
C TYR A 111 -0.81 -0.39 -4.56
N SER A 112 0.03 -1.42 -4.73
CA SER A 112 0.47 -1.87 -6.06
C SER A 112 1.23 -0.75 -6.80
N ASP A 113 0.86 -0.43 -8.05
CA ASP A 113 1.46 0.65 -8.85
C ASP A 113 1.42 2.04 -8.17
N ILE A 114 0.46 2.27 -7.25
CA ILE A 114 0.37 3.50 -6.47
C ILE A 114 1.57 3.70 -5.53
N THR A 115 2.34 2.66 -5.27
CA THR A 115 3.61 2.74 -4.54
C THR A 115 4.52 3.85 -5.09
N ALA A 116 4.58 4.02 -6.42
CA ALA A 116 5.38 5.07 -7.04
C ALA A 116 4.88 6.47 -6.64
N LEU A 117 3.58 6.71 -6.76
CA LEU A 117 2.95 8.00 -6.42
C LEU A 117 3.06 8.31 -4.92
N ALA A 118 2.71 7.34 -4.08
CA ALA A 118 2.68 7.50 -2.63
C ALA A 118 4.07 7.83 -2.07
N ASN A 119 5.11 7.05 -2.43
CA ASN A 119 6.48 7.31 -1.99
C ASN A 119 7.03 8.62 -2.56
N ALA A 120 6.72 8.98 -3.82
CA ALA A 120 7.15 10.25 -4.40
C ALA A 120 6.52 11.45 -3.68
N ILE A 121 5.22 11.42 -3.38
CA ILE A 121 4.56 12.47 -2.61
C ILE A 121 5.17 12.55 -1.20
N THR A 122 5.37 11.43 -0.53
CA THR A 122 6.02 11.41 0.78
C THR A 122 7.40 12.03 0.73
N ALA A 123 8.23 11.68 -0.26
CA ALA A 123 9.58 12.23 -0.40
C ALA A 123 9.62 13.72 -0.75
N LYS A 124 8.69 14.19 -1.58
CA LYS A 124 8.68 15.56 -2.10
C LYS A 124 7.93 16.54 -1.21
N CYS A 125 6.88 16.07 -0.53
CA CYS A 125 6.00 16.95 0.27
C CYS A 125 6.27 16.85 1.77
N ASP A 126 7.13 15.92 2.21
CA ASP A 126 7.33 15.62 3.64
C ASP A 126 6.01 15.24 4.33
N MET A 127 5.16 14.49 3.63
CA MET A 127 3.79 14.14 4.02
C MET A 127 3.62 12.62 4.08
N VAL A 128 2.96 12.13 5.13
CA VAL A 128 2.57 10.72 5.24
C VAL A 128 1.50 10.40 4.19
N THR A 129 1.72 9.31 3.43
CA THR A 129 0.74 8.68 2.56
C THR A 129 0.48 7.25 3.03
N TYR A 130 -0.46 6.53 2.40
CA TYR A 130 -0.87 5.25 2.93
C TYR A 130 -0.87 4.16 1.85
N SER A 131 -0.16 3.06 2.12
CA SER A 131 -0.29 1.81 1.38
C SER A 131 -1.47 1.04 1.97
N GLY A 132 -2.52 0.82 1.19
CA GLY A 132 -3.72 0.17 1.69
C GLY A 132 -4.74 -0.08 0.57
N PRO A 133 -5.93 -0.58 0.89
CA PRO A 133 -6.91 -1.00 -0.11
C PRO A 133 -7.27 0.13 -1.07
N HIS A 134 -7.37 -0.22 -2.35
CA HIS A 134 -8.01 0.61 -3.38
C HIS A 134 -9.52 0.70 -3.16
N PHE A 135 -10.17 1.63 -3.84
CA PHE A 135 -11.63 1.66 -3.94
C PHE A 135 -12.19 0.32 -4.42
N SER A 136 -11.56 -0.31 -5.43
CA SER A 136 -11.94 -1.62 -5.93
C SER A 136 -11.90 -2.73 -4.87
N SER A 137 -11.05 -2.64 -3.87
CA SER A 137 -10.94 -3.64 -2.79
C SER A 137 -12.17 -3.65 -1.87
N PHE A 138 -12.94 -2.57 -1.84
CA PHE A 138 -14.19 -2.48 -1.08
C PHE A 138 -15.40 -3.14 -1.77
N GLN A 139 -15.21 -3.77 -2.95
CA GLN A 139 -16.23 -4.60 -3.61
C GLN A 139 -16.37 -6.00 -2.96
N MET A 140 -15.38 -6.41 -2.16
CA MET A 140 -15.40 -7.73 -1.50
C MET A 140 -16.58 -7.85 -0.54
N GLU A 141 -17.32 -8.99 -0.65
CA GLU A 141 -18.45 -9.31 0.24
C GLU A 141 -17.99 -10.11 1.46
N GLN A 142 -17.00 -10.99 1.29
CA GLN A 142 -16.48 -11.87 2.35
C GLN A 142 -14.99 -11.59 2.62
N GLY A 143 -14.62 -11.53 3.90
CA GLY A 143 -13.23 -11.27 4.30
C GLY A 143 -12.85 -9.80 4.27
N GLN A 144 -13.85 -8.90 4.25
CA GLN A 144 -13.67 -7.46 4.27
C GLN A 144 -13.42 -6.91 5.70
N GLU A 145 -13.83 -7.67 6.73
CA GLU A 145 -13.93 -7.17 8.11
C GLU A 145 -12.56 -6.74 8.67
N GLU A 146 -11.56 -7.62 8.55
CA GLU A 146 -10.21 -7.35 9.09
C GLU A 146 -9.49 -6.27 8.27
N GLN A 147 -9.69 -6.23 6.93
CA GLN A 147 -9.18 -5.16 6.07
C GLN A 147 -9.78 -3.81 6.47
N THR A 148 -11.10 -3.76 6.69
CA THR A 148 -11.80 -2.55 7.12
C THR A 148 -11.36 -2.11 8.50
N ALA A 149 -11.20 -3.04 9.45
CA ALA A 149 -10.72 -2.73 10.80
C ALA A 149 -9.33 -2.07 10.77
N MET A 150 -8.40 -2.59 9.94
CA MET A 150 -7.07 -2.01 9.78
C MET A 150 -7.10 -0.65 9.06
N PHE A 151 -7.95 -0.49 8.06
CA PHE A 151 -8.18 0.80 7.40
C PHE A 151 -8.67 1.86 8.41
N GLN A 152 -9.63 1.50 9.26
CA GLN A 152 -10.13 2.38 10.31
C GLN A 152 -9.07 2.67 11.39
N ALA A 153 -8.34 1.66 11.85
CA ALA A 153 -7.27 1.84 12.84
C ALA A 153 -6.17 2.77 12.33
N CYS A 154 -5.84 2.70 11.05
CA CYS A 154 -4.79 3.53 10.46
C CYS A 154 -5.26 4.94 10.11
N LEU A 155 -6.46 5.11 9.57
CA LEU A 155 -6.93 6.36 8.99
C LEU A 155 -7.96 7.12 9.85
N MET A 156 -8.60 6.46 10.84
CA MET A 156 -9.75 7.03 11.57
C MET A 156 -9.57 7.06 13.08
N ASN A 157 -8.44 6.61 13.64
CA ASN A 157 -8.25 6.53 15.09
C ASN A 157 -7.76 7.84 15.75
N GLY A 158 -7.72 8.93 15.01
CA GLY A 158 -7.28 10.22 15.53
C GLY A 158 -5.78 10.38 15.71
N GLY A 159 -4.97 9.50 15.11
CA GLY A 159 -3.51 9.54 15.21
C GLY A 159 -2.95 8.82 16.45
N GLU A 160 -3.78 8.07 17.18
CA GLU A 160 -3.31 7.29 18.33
C GLU A 160 -2.50 6.06 17.88
N PRO A 161 -1.40 5.72 18.59
CA PRO A 161 -0.64 4.52 18.28
C PRO A 161 -1.49 3.24 18.44
N PHE A 162 -1.27 2.27 17.55
CA PHE A 162 -1.97 0.98 17.61
C PHE A 162 -1.09 -0.19 17.21
N ASP A 163 -1.44 -1.37 17.72
CA ASP A 163 -0.74 -2.61 17.40
C ASP A 163 -1.38 -3.25 16.16
N VAL A 164 -0.54 -3.66 15.20
CA VAL A 164 -0.97 -4.42 14.03
C VAL A 164 -1.01 -5.89 14.43
N ILE A 165 -2.21 -6.47 14.43
CA ILE A 165 -2.44 -7.86 14.80
C ILE A 165 -2.62 -8.68 13.51
N PRO A 166 -1.94 -9.83 13.34
CA PRO A 166 -2.15 -10.70 12.20
C PRO A 166 -3.64 -11.02 11.98
N SER A 167 -4.07 -11.06 10.72
CA SER A 167 -5.43 -11.50 10.39
C SER A 167 -5.67 -12.94 10.86
N THR A 168 -6.91 -13.32 11.06
CA THR A 168 -7.23 -14.72 11.42
C THR A 168 -7.12 -15.67 10.23
N LYS A 169 -7.37 -15.14 9.03
CA LYS A 169 -7.37 -15.90 7.77
C LYS A 169 -6.98 -15.01 6.59
N TRP A 170 -6.40 -15.62 5.57
CA TRP A 170 -6.03 -14.94 4.33
C TRP A 170 -6.52 -15.69 3.09
N SER A 171 -6.54 -15.00 1.95
CA SER A 171 -6.88 -15.54 0.64
C SER A 171 -6.06 -14.88 -0.47
N ASP A 172 -5.78 -15.62 -1.54
CA ASP A 172 -5.23 -15.13 -2.80
C ASP A 172 -6.12 -15.49 -4.00
N ASP A 173 -7.37 -15.82 -3.72
CA ASP A 173 -8.34 -16.17 -4.76
C ASP A 173 -8.76 -14.94 -5.59
N ALA A 174 -9.20 -15.20 -6.82
CA ALA A 174 -9.76 -14.18 -7.70
C ALA A 174 -11.20 -13.83 -7.27
N TRP A 175 -11.35 -13.28 -6.07
CA TRP A 175 -12.63 -12.96 -5.43
C TRP A 175 -13.57 -12.14 -6.35
N TYR A 176 -13.02 -11.28 -7.20
CA TYR A 176 -13.77 -10.46 -8.16
C TYR A 176 -14.46 -11.29 -9.26
N LEU A 177 -14.04 -12.54 -9.47
CA LEU A 177 -14.69 -13.48 -10.40
C LEU A 177 -15.74 -14.34 -9.70
N ASN A 178 -15.59 -14.63 -8.41
CA ASN A 178 -16.50 -15.50 -7.68
C ASN A 178 -16.55 -15.17 -6.19
N GLN A 179 -17.41 -14.26 -5.80
CA GLN A 179 -17.60 -13.80 -4.43
C GLN A 179 -18.18 -14.90 -3.49
N ALA A 180 -18.94 -15.87 -4.04
CA ALA A 180 -19.64 -16.86 -3.24
C ALA A 180 -18.73 -18.01 -2.75
N ASN A 181 -17.65 -18.32 -3.47
CA ASN A 181 -16.80 -19.49 -3.21
C ASN A 181 -15.35 -19.08 -2.86
N ARG A 182 -15.21 -18.20 -1.85
CA ARG A 182 -13.91 -17.75 -1.35
C ARG A 182 -13.13 -18.89 -0.70
N GLN A 183 -11.83 -18.90 -0.91
CA GLN A 183 -10.88 -19.87 -0.36
C GLN A 183 -10.01 -19.21 0.72
N PHE A 184 -10.27 -19.49 1.99
CA PHE A 184 -9.51 -18.92 3.10
C PHE A 184 -8.52 -19.92 3.71
N HIS A 185 -7.37 -19.42 4.14
CA HIS A 185 -6.31 -20.16 4.83
C HIS A 185 -5.98 -19.49 6.17
N PRO A 186 -5.58 -20.26 7.21
CA PRO A 186 -5.12 -19.67 8.46
C PRO A 186 -3.91 -18.76 8.23
N THR A 187 -3.90 -17.59 8.88
CA THR A 187 -2.75 -16.68 8.83
C THR A 187 -1.69 -17.09 9.83
N THR A 188 -0.42 -17.00 9.38
CA THR A 188 0.75 -17.10 10.24
C THR A 188 1.82 -16.17 9.69
N TRP A 189 2.26 -15.17 10.48
CA TRP A 189 3.44 -14.38 10.13
C TRP A 189 4.70 -15.15 10.56
N GLY A 190 5.73 -15.05 9.73
CA GLY A 190 7.00 -15.73 9.98
C GLY A 190 8.10 -14.78 10.45
N ILE A 191 9.08 -15.30 11.18
CA ILE A 191 10.30 -14.57 11.55
C ILE A 191 11.47 -15.21 10.80
N TYR A 192 12.17 -14.38 9.99
CA TYR A 192 13.44 -14.79 9.42
C TYR A 192 14.59 -14.46 10.35
N GLN A 193 14.62 -13.24 10.90
CA GLN A 193 15.64 -12.78 11.85
C GLN A 193 14.97 -12.07 13.02
N GLU A 194 15.29 -12.51 14.24
CA GLU A 194 14.84 -11.85 15.47
C GLU A 194 15.55 -10.52 15.71
N GLY A 195 14.87 -9.62 16.41
CA GLY A 195 15.41 -8.33 16.79
C GLY A 195 14.33 -7.32 17.12
N THR A 196 14.77 -6.09 17.39
CA THR A 196 13.91 -4.94 17.62
C THR A 196 14.41 -3.76 16.81
N ALA A 197 13.49 -2.99 16.24
CA ALA A 197 13.78 -1.78 15.50
C ALA A 197 12.68 -0.75 15.69
N GLU A 198 13.06 0.51 15.59
CA GLU A 198 12.14 1.65 15.48
C GLU A 198 12.64 2.57 14.37
N GLY A 199 11.74 3.05 13.54
CA GLY A 199 12.10 3.93 12.43
C GLY A 199 10.92 4.35 11.58
N THR A 200 11.20 5.20 10.62
CA THR A 200 10.23 5.62 9.61
C THR A 200 9.96 4.44 8.66
N LEU A 201 8.69 4.22 8.34
CA LEU A 201 8.26 3.16 7.44
C LEU A 201 8.20 3.65 5.99
N TYR A 202 8.90 2.98 5.08
CA TYR A 202 8.79 3.20 3.64
C TYR A 202 8.61 1.88 2.91
N GLY A 203 7.97 1.90 1.76
CA GLY A 203 7.85 0.68 0.97
C GLY A 203 6.59 0.61 0.12
N GLY A 204 6.16 -0.63 -0.14
CA GLY A 204 5.02 -1.01 -0.96
C GLY A 204 5.38 -2.12 -1.93
N ASN A 205 4.82 -2.09 -3.14
CA ASN A 205 5.15 -3.03 -4.19
C ASN A 205 6.62 -2.87 -4.60
N LEU A 206 7.40 -3.96 -4.50
CA LEU A 206 8.86 -3.90 -4.62
C LEU A 206 9.30 -3.52 -6.03
N CYS A 207 8.71 -4.12 -7.06
CA CYS A 207 9.09 -3.81 -8.43
C CYS A 207 8.75 -2.35 -8.78
N THR A 208 7.65 -1.82 -8.28
CA THR A 208 7.24 -0.42 -8.47
C THR A 208 8.12 0.55 -7.67
N LEU A 209 8.46 0.22 -6.41
CA LEU A 209 9.37 1.04 -5.60
C LEU A 209 10.74 1.20 -6.28
N ASN A 210 11.23 0.13 -6.90
CA ASN A 210 12.50 0.12 -7.62
C ASN A 210 12.53 1.10 -8.81
N LEU A 211 11.38 1.47 -9.39
CA LEU A 211 11.31 2.49 -10.45
C LEU A 211 11.76 3.87 -9.96
N LEU A 212 11.73 4.12 -8.65
CA LEU A 212 12.12 5.41 -8.07
C LEU A 212 13.63 5.53 -7.86
N GLN A 213 14.39 4.43 -7.84
CA GLN A 213 15.82 4.45 -7.60
C GLN A 213 16.56 5.30 -8.63
N GLY A 214 17.50 6.12 -8.16
CA GLY A 214 18.25 7.06 -8.99
C GLY A 214 17.47 8.32 -9.42
N THR A 215 16.23 8.46 -8.98
CA THR A 215 15.40 9.67 -9.21
C THR A 215 15.30 10.51 -7.93
N SER A 216 14.86 11.75 -8.07
CA SER A 216 14.55 12.62 -6.93
C SER A 216 13.24 12.27 -6.22
N PHE A 217 12.54 11.23 -6.67
CA PHE A 217 11.25 10.76 -6.13
C PHE A 217 11.42 9.64 -5.11
N MET A 218 12.61 9.01 -5.05
CA MET A 218 12.91 7.99 -4.07
C MET A 218 13.05 8.61 -2.68
N PRO A 219 12.31 8.14 -1.65
CA PRO A 219 12.49 8.61 -0.29
C PRO A 219 13.88 8.26 0.25
N ASN A 220 14.35 9.03 1.22
CA ASN A 220 15.57 8.69 1.93
C ASN A 220 15.29 7.55 2.93
N VAL A 221 15.66 6.34 2.56
CA VAL A 221 15.43 5.12 3.34
C VAL A 221 16.53 4.83 4.37
N LYS A 222 17.44 5.78 4.61
CA LYS A 222 18.46 5.63 5.64
C LYS A 222 17.80 5.48 7.02
N ASP A 223 18.27 4.50 7.79
CA ASP A 223 17.75 4.18 9.13
C ASP A 223 16.23 3.86 9.19
N ALA A 224 15.61 3.55 8.05
CA ALA A 224 14.20 3.22 7.94
C ALA A 224 13.91 1.75 8.24
N ILE A 225 12.64 1.44 8.48
CA ILE A 225 12.08 0.10 8.35
C ILE A 225 11.42 0.04 6.97
N LEU A 226 11.78 -0.97 6.18
CA LEU A 226 11.16 -1.18 4.87
C LEU A 226 10.05 -2.23 4.97
N PHE A 227 8.96 -2.00 4.24
CA PHE A 227 8.00 -3.04 3.92
C PHE A 227 7.93 -3.24 2.41
N VAL A 228 7.92 -4.50 1.98
CA VAL A 228 7.90 -4.86 0.56
C VAL A 228 6.93 -5.99 0.32
N GLU A 229 6.28 -5.97 -0.83
CA GLU A 229 5.41 -7.02 -1.32
C GLU A 229 5.49 -7.09 -2.83
N ASP A 230 4.99 -8.15 -3.44
CA ASP A 230 4.85 -8.25 -4.88
C ASP A 230 3.59 -9.07 -5.25
N ASP A 231 3.18 -8.95 -6.51
CA ASP A 231 2.03 -9.65 -7.05
C ASP A 231 2.38 -11.03 -7.66
N ASP A 232 1.40 -11.69 -8.25
CA ASP A 232 1.54 -13.01 -8.86
C ASP A 232 2.30 -13.03 -10.21
N LEU A 233 2.67 -11.86 -10.74
CA LEU A 233 3.51 -11.73 -11.94
C LEU A 233 5.00 -11.87 -11.60
N VAL A 234 5.36 -11.71 -10.33
CA VAL A 234 6.73 -11.75 -9.84
C VAL A 234 7.03 -13.13 -9.26
N PHE A 235 7.88 -13.90 -9.96
CA PHE A 235 8.36 -15.19 -9.48
C PHE A 235 9.65 -15.04 -8.63
N PRO A 236 10.12 -16.08 -7.91
CA PRO A 236 11.19 -15.96 -6.91
C PRO A 236 12.47 -15.31 -7.40
N GLU A 237 12.90 -15.57 -8.62
CA GLU A 237 14.12 -15.00 -9.19
C GLU A 237 13.98 -13.49 -9.48
N MET A 238 12.78 -13.04 -9.88
CA MET A 238 12.50 -11.60 -10.05
C MET A 238 12.52 -10.90 -8.71
N PHE A 239 11.82 -11.44 -7.71
CA PHE A 239 11.85 -10.90 -6.35
C PHE A 239 13.28 -10.82 -5.80
N ALA A 240 14.09 -11.88 -5.99
CA ALA A 240 15.49 -11.90 -5.56
C ALA A 240 16.31 -10.78 -6.21
N ARG A 241 16.14 -10.56 -7.52
CA ARG A 241 16.80 -9.49 -8.27
C ARG A 241 16.38 -8.13 -7.73
N ASP A 242 15.09 -7.93 -7.55
CA ASP A 242 14.51 -6.64 -7.19
C ASP A 242 14.80 -6.29 -5.72
N LEU A 243 14.78 -7.28 -4.81
CA LEU A 243 15.24 -7.12 -3.43
C LEU A 243 16.73 -6.78 -3.37
N THR A 244 17.57 -7.46 -4.17
CA THR A 244 19.00 -7.16 -4.26
C THR A 244 19.23 -5.71 -4.71
N SER A 245 18.50 -5.25 -5.73
CA SER A 245 18.56 -3.87 -6.22
C SER A 245 18.20 -2.87 -5.11
N LEU A 246 17.11 -3.11 -4.39
CA LEU A 246 16.68 -2.26 -3.28
C LEU A 246 17.73 -2.23 -2.16
N LEU A 247 18.25 -3.38 -1.73
CA LEU A 247 19.22 -3.47 -0.63
C LEU A 247 20.60 -2.88 -0.99
N GLN A 248 20.98 -2.84 -2.28
CA GLN A 248 22.16 -2.10 -2.73
C GLN A 248 22.02 -0.59 -2.54
N HIS A 249 20.80 -0.07 -2.67
CA HIS A 249 20.47 1.33 -2.41
C HIS A 249 20.27 1.58 -0.89
N ALA A 250 19.62 0.65 -0.20
CA ALA A 250 19.15 0.77 1.18
C ALA A 250 20.07 0.04 2.20
N GLN A 251 21.35 0.38 2.23
CA GLN A 251 22.37 -0.35 3.02
C GLN A 251 22.29 -0.18 4.53
N SER A 252 21.53 0.78 5.04
CA SER A 252 21.45 1.13 6.46
C SER A 252 20.03 1.04 7.03
N ILE A 253 19.18 0.17 6.48
CA ILE A 253 17.84 -0.05 7.04
C ILE A 253 17.91 -0.74 8.42
N LYS A 254 16.90 -0.48 9.25
CA LYS A 254 16.80 -1.03 10.60
C LYS A 254 15.89 -2.26 10.71
N GLY A 255 15.05 -2.54 9.71
CA GLY A 255 14.15 -3.68 9.70
C GLY A 255 13.53 -3.89 8.32
N LEU A 256 13.03 -5.10 8.09
CA LEU A 256 12.37 -5.47 6.85
C LEU A 256 11.08 -6.26 7.14
N ILE A 257 9.98 -5.81 6.56
CA ILE A 257 8.67 -6.44 6.62
C ILE A 257 8.33 -6.92 5.21
N ILE A 258 8.04 -8.21 5.04
CA ILE A 258 7.73 -8.80 3.73
C ILE A 258 6.28 -9.26 3.73
N GLY A 259 5.53 -8.79 2.74
CA GLY A 259 4.15 -9.20 2.52
C GLY A 259 4.02 -10.66 2.10
N ARG A 260 2.82 -11.21 2.27
CA ARG A 260 2.53 -12.59 1.86
C ARG A 260 2.44 -12.67 0.35
N PHE A 261 3.14 -13.65 -0.21
CA PHE A 261 3.10 -13.92 -1.64
C PHE A 261 1.84 -14.71 -2.03
N GLN A 262 1.29 -14.36 -3.20
CA GLN A 262 0.26 -15.17 -3.82
C GLN A 262 0.86 -16.52 -4.27
N LYS A 263 0.08 -17.61 -4.17
CA LYS A 263 0.54 -18.96 -4.54
C LYS A 263 1.00 -19.07 -6.00
N LYS A 264 0.40 -18.28 -6.89
CA LYS A 264 0.73 -18.26 -8.31
C LYS A 264 2.15 -17.75 -8.58
N SER A 265 2.72 -16.91 -7.70
CA SER A 265 4.12 -16.48 -7.76
C SER A 265 5.13 -17.62 -7.58
N LYS A 266 4.66 -18.77 -7.02
CA LYS A 266 5.49 -19.95 -6.67
C LYS A 266 6.57 -19.66 -5.63
N MET A 267 6.49 -18.55 -4.92
CA MET A 267 7.35 -18.28 -3.77
C MET A 267 6.99 -19.27 -2.64
N THR A 268 7.98 -20.02 -2.20
CA THR A 268 7.88 -20.87 -1.01
C THR A 268 8.71 -20.29 0.13
N GLU A 269 8.49 -20.71 1.36
CA GLU A 269 9.33 -20.30 2.48
C GLU A 269 10.80 -20.67 2.24
N GLU A 270 11.07 -21.82 1.65
CA GLU A 270 12.43 -22.26 1.30
C GLU A 270 13.09 -21.30 0.28
N HIS A 271 12.36 -20.91 -0.79
CA HIS A 271 12.83 -19.91 -1.74
C HIS A 271 13.11 -18.57 -1.07
N LEU A 272 12.16 -18.10 -0.24
CA LEU A 272 12.31 -16.82 0.44
C LEU A 272 13.53 -16.82 1.37
N ARG A 273 13.71 -17.84 2.21
CA ARG A 273 14.88 -17.98 3.10
C ARG A 273 16.18 -18.04 2.31
N PHE A 274 16.23 -18.80 1.21
CA PHE A 274 17.38 -18.87 0.32
C PHE A 274 17.74 -17.49 -0.27
N ILE A 275 16.73 -16.68 -0.63
CA ILE A 275 16.94 -15.32 -1.14
C ILE A 275 17.52 -14.43 -0.04
N LEU A 276 16.90 -14.43 1.16
CA LEU A 276 17.30 -13.59 2.28
C LEU A 276 18.71 -13.93 2.79
N ASP A 277 19.10 -15.21 2.77
CA ASP A 277 20.43 -15.68 3.19
C ASP A 277 21.59 -15.11 2.34
N LYS A 278 21.31 -14.66 1.13
CA LYS A 278 22.30 -13.99 0.26
C LYS A 278 22.65 -12.58 0.72
N HIS A 279 21.90 -12.01 1.67
CA HIS A 279 22.06 -10.63 2.13
C HIS A 279 22.52 -10.60 3.60
N PRO A 280 23.85 -10.58 3.88
CA PRO A 280 24.37 -10.65 5.25
C PRO A 280 23.83 -9.57 6.19
N MET A 281 23.50 -8.39 5.67
CA MET A 281 22.92 -7.30 6.47
C MET A 281 21.60 -7.70 7.14
N LEU A 282 20.78 -8.55 6.52
CA LEU A 282 19.49 -8.99 7.05
C LEU A 282 19.62 -9.91 8.28
N LYS A 283 20.82 -10.44 8.55
CA LYS A 283 21.12 -11.23 9.77
C LYS A 283 21.34 -10.37 11.01
N HIS A 284 21.34 -9.05 10.86
CA HIS A 284 21.62 -8.11 11.95
C HIS A 284 20.45 -7.18 12.28
N ILE A 285 19.32 -7.33 11.60
CA ILE A 285 18.11 -6.51 11.77
C ILE A 285 16.88 -7.43 11.86
N PRO A 286 15.79 -7.03 12.53
CA PRO A 286 14.56 -7.81 12.53
C PRO A 286 13.98 -7.92 11.12
N VAL A 287 13.63 -9.15 10.72
CA VAL A 287 12.98 -9.44 9.43
C VAL A 287 11.80 -10.38 9.67
N ILE A 288 10.62 -9.95 9.27
CA ILE A 288 9.38 -10.74 9.32
C ILE A 288 8.79 -10.89 7.91
N TYR A 289 8.03 -11.95 7.69
CA TYR A 289 7.42 -12.26 6.40
C TYR A 289 6.00 -12.80 6.53
N ASP A 290 5.31 -12.96 5.41
CA ASP A 290 3.89 -13.34 5.32
C ASP A 290 2.94 -12.36 6.04
N VAL A 291 3.33 -11.09 6.09
CA VAL A 291 2.52 -10.02 6.68
C VAL A 291 1.33 -9.68 5.76
N ASP A 292 0.21 -9.29 6.33
CA ASP A 292 -1.05 -9.02 5.62
C ASP A 292 -1.03 -7.70 4.83
N ILE A 293 -0.05 -7.55 3.94
CA ILE A 293 0.11 -6.42 3.01
C ILE A 293 0.27 -6.93 1.58
N GLY A 294 -0.13 -6.12 0.60
CA GLY A 294 0.04 -6.42 -0.82
C GLY A 294 -1.15 -7.12 -1.45
N HIS A 295 -0.87 -8.14 -2.28
CA HIS A 295 -1.86 -8.71 -3.20
C HIS A 295 -2.61 -9.95 -2.65
N THR A 296 -2.49 -10.26 -1.36
CA THR A 296 -3.36 -11.21 -0.67
C THR A 296 -4.38 -10.46 0.20
N GLN A 297 -5.52 -11.07 0.47
CA GLN A 297 -6.54 -10.49 1.35
C GLN A 297 -6.48 -11.11 2.76
N PRO A 298 -6.66 -10.29 3.81
CA PRO A 298 -6.93 -8.87 3.81
C PRO A 298 -5.71 -8.03 3.44
N ILE A 299 -5.95 -6.82 2.89
CA ILE A 299 -4.92 -5.82 2.62
C ILE A 299 -4.89 -4.85 3.80
N PHE A 300 -3.85 -4.89 4.60
CA PHE A 300 -3.70 -3.97 5.73
C PHE A 300 -3.19 -2.60 5.25
N THR A 301 -3.58 -1.56 5.97
CA THR A 301 -3.18 -0.19 5.68
C THR A 301 -1.95 0.18 6.50
N PHE A 302 -0.89 0.64 5.83
CA PHE A 302 0.37 1.06 6.44
C PHE A 302 0.72 2.49 6.05
N PRO A 303 1.20 3.33 7.00
CA PRO A 303 1.60 4.71 6.71
C PRO A 303 3.00 4.74 6.07
N ILE A 304 3.12 5.22 4.85
CA ILE A 304 4.41 5.52 4.20
C ILE A 304 4.89 6.85 4.75
N GLY A 305 6.04 6.85 5.43
CA GLY A 305 6.55 8.00 6.14
C GLY A 305 6.14 8.09 7.61
N GLY A 306 5.24 7.20 8.08
CA GLY A 306 4.90 7.08 9.50
C GLY A 306 5.98 6.36 10.30
N ASN A 307 5.97 6.48 11.62
CA ASN A 307 6.90 5.76 12.51
C ASN A 307 6.32 4.42 12.91
N VAL A 308 7.19 3.40 12.98
CA VAL A 308 6.81 2.07 13.44
C VAL A 308 7.85 1.49 14.41
N GLN A 309 7.37 0.65 15.31
CA GLN A 309 8.18 -0.22 16.15
C GLN A 309 7.94 -1.67 15.74
N LEU A 310 9.01 -2.39 15.44
CA LEU A 310 9.00 -3.82 15.15
C LEU A 310 9.82 -4.54 16.21
N ALA A 311 9.21 -5.50 16.89
CA ALA A 311 9.90 -6.41 17.79
C ALA A 311 9.48 -7.85 17.46
N CYS A 312 10.44 -8.71 17.16
CA CYS A 312 10.20 -10.12 16.91
C CYS A 312 11.21 -10.96 17.68
N THR A 313 10.73 -11.68 18.68
CA THR A 313 11.53 -12.49 19.61
C THR A 313 10.72 -13.70 20.07
N ASN A 314 11.37 -14.86 20.20
CA ASN A 314 10.74 -16.08 20.75
C ASN A 314 9.38 -16.44 20.09
N ARG A 315 9.29 -16.29 18.78
CA ARG A 315 8.07 -16.49 17.97
C ARG A 315 6.94 -15.47 18.20
N ASP A 316 7.16 -14.44 19.01
CA ASP A 316 6.23 -13.33 19.21
C ASP A 316 6.60 -12.18 18.26
N ILE A 317 5.62 -11.62 17.56
CA ILE A 317 5.78 -10.49 16.66
C ILE A 317 4.90 -9.37 17.16
N LYS A 318 5.52 -8.22 17.44
CA LYS A 318 4.85 -6.97 17.79
C LYS A 318 5.21 -5.94 16.75
N LEU A 319 4.21 -5.47 16.04
CA LEU A 319 4.31 -4.39 15.08
C LEU A 319 3.37 -3.28 15.53
N ARG A 320 3.93 -2.14 15.90
CA ARG A 320 3.18 -0.98 16.40
C ARG A 320 3.37 0.20 15.46
N ILE A 321 2.28 0.79 15.04
CA ILE A 321 2.27 2.01 14.23
C ILE A 321 2.08 3.20 15.16
N HIS A 322 2.95 4.21 14.99
CA HIS A 322 2.84 5.53 15.61
C HIS A 322 2.48 6.51 14.49
N SER A 323 1.38 7.16 14.65
CA SER A 323 0.84 8.11 13.64
C SER A 323 1.49 9.47 13.75
#